data_c2e050afd2e7852c82d4e3a14cdd8d1c
#
_entry.id   c2e050afd2e7852c82d4e3a14cdd8d1c
#
_cell.length_a   1.000
_cell.length_b   1.000
_cell.length_c   1.000
_cell.angle_alpha   90.00
_cell.angle_beta   90.00
_cell.angle_gamma   90.00
#
_symmetry.space_group_name_H-M   'P 1'
#
loop_
_entity.id
_entity.type
_entity.pdbx_description
1 polymer ?
#
loop_
_entity_poly.entity_id
_entity_poly.type
_entity_poly.pdbx_seq_one_letter_code
_entity_poly.pdbx_strand_id
1 'polypeptide(L)'
;MISATHLTTALYGAYRLARADRNGMAYFDSSLDGFWLSFFAAALVAPIFFLLMMIRFENGGVDATAFRFVSIEAIAYTIGWILFPLIVYYLVQALKRERRFFGFIIAYNWASVIQNSVYLPFAIFFELGIIEGRSAELINLFLLCLVLAYTWFIAKTALDVNGFVASGIVVLDLGVWIMLNMVTNTMLMA
;
A
#
# COMPACT_ATOMS: atom_id res chain seq x y z
N MET A 1 -20.47 -4.36 -10.93
CA MET A 1 -20.65 -3.94 -9.52
C MET A 1 -19.91 -4.92 -8.62
N ILE A 2 -19.16 -4.42 -7.63
CA ILE A 2 -18.48 -5.29 -6.65
C ILE A 2 -19.56 -5.93 -5.78
N SER A 3 -19.59 -7.27 -5.72
CA SER A 3 -20.46 -7.96 -4.78
C SER A 3 -19.80 -8.03 -3.39
N ALA A 4 -20.60 -8.03 -2.34
CA ALA A 4 -20.09 -8.21 -0.96
C ALA A 4 -19.30 -9.53 -0.83
N THR A 5 -19.71 -10.57 -1.54
CA THR A 5 -19.03 -11.86 -1.58
C THR A 5 -17.61 -11.74 -2.17
N HIS A 6 -17.46 -10.98 -3.28
CA HIS A 6 -16.15 -10.77 -3.89
C HIS A 6 -15.20 -10.04 -2.94
N LEU A 7 -15.69 -8.96 -2.31
CA LEU A 7 -14.93 -8.17 -1.33
C LEU A 7 -14.46 -9.03 -0.14
N THR A 8 -15.38 -9.76 0.49
CA THR A 8 -15.05 -10.60 1.64
C THR A 8 -14.08 -11.72 1.28
N THR A 9 -14.23 -12.35 0.11
CA THR A 9 -13.33 -13.39 -0.38
C THR A 9 -11.91 -12.85 -0.60
N ALA A 10 -11.79 -11.68 -1.24
CA ALA A 10 -10.50 -11.07 -1.51
C ALA A 10 -9.79 -10.61 -0.21
N LEU A 11 -10.53 -9.98 0.72
CA LEU A 11 -10.00 -9.62 2.04
C LEU A 11 -9.59 -10.84 2.85
N TYR A 12 -10.34 -11.93 2.77
CA TYR A 12 -9.96 -13.19 3.41
C TYR A 12 -8.68 -13.77 2.82
N GLY A 13 -8.52 -13.72 1.50
CA GLY A 13 -7.27 -14.10 0.82
C GLY A 13 -6.08 -13.27 1.30
N ALA A 14 -6.24 -11.95 1.38
CA ALA A 14 -5.22 -11.03 1.91
C ALA A 14 -4.89 -11.35 3.38
N TYR A 15 -5.89 -11.58 4.23
CA TYR A 15 -5.68 -11.97 5.62
C TYR A 15 -4.89 -13.29 5.75
N ARG A 16 -5.17 -14.30 4.92
CA ARG A 16 -4.40 -15.55 4.91
C ARG A 16 -2.94 -15.31 4.53
N LEU A 17 -2.69 -14.48 3.51
CA LEU A 17 -1.32 -14.10 3.14
C LEU A 17 -0.61 -13.36 4.27
N ALA A 18 -1.30 -12.49 5.03
CA ALA A 18 -0.74 -11.82 6.20
C ALA A 18 -0.30 -12.79 7.30
N ARG A 19 -0.91 -13.99 7.34
CA ARG A 19 -0.51 -15.11 8.22
C ARG A 19 0.53 -16.04 7.58
N ALA A 20 1.21 -15.58 6.53
CA ALA A 20 2.19 -16.35 5.76
C ALA A 20 1.61 -17.66 5.15
N ASP A 21 0.29 -17.73 4.92
CA ASP A 21 -0.36 -18.86 4.26
C ASP A 21 -0.50 -18.62 2.76
N ARG A 22 0.32 -19.33 1.97
CA ARG A 22 0.36 -19.24 0.51
C ARG A 22 -0.98 -19.57 -0.16
N ASN A 23 -1.81 -20.41 0.49
CA ASN A 23 -3.12 -20.76 -0.05
C ASN A 23 -4.07 -19.54 -0.10
N GLY A 24 -3.72 -18.41 0.53
CA GLY A 24 -4.41 -17.14 0.36
C GLY A 24 -4.53 -16.70 -1.10
N MET A 25 -3.57 -17.06 -1.95
CA MET A 25 -3.60 -16.75 -3.39
C MET A 25 -4.80 -17.36 -4.14
N ALA A 26 -5.35 -18.48 -3.66
CA ALA A 26 -6.50 -19.15 -4.30
C ALA A 26 -7.83 -18.38 -4.17
N TYR A 27 -7.87 -17.35 -3.33
CA TYR A 27 -9.06 -16.50 -3.11
C TYR A 27 -9.13 -15.28 -4.03
N PHE A 28 -8.10 -15.03 -4.84
CA PHE A 28 -8.08 -13.91 -5.78
C PHE A 28 -8.48 -14.35 -7.19
N ASP A 29 -9.38 -13.55 -7.78
CA ASP A 29 -9.71 -13.67 -9.20
C ASP A 29 -8.60 -13.02 -10.03
N SER A 30 -7.70 -13.84 -10.58
CA SER A 30 -6.55 -13.38 -11.40
C SER A 30 -6.93 -13.00 -12.84
N SER A 31 -8.19 -12.71 -13.12
CA SER A 31 -8.67 -12.18 -14.41
C SER A 31 -8.38 -10.69 -14.55
N LEU A 32 -8.60 -10.15 -15.77
CA LEU A 32 -8.55 -8.71 -16.02
C LEU A 32 -9.62 -7.96 -15.20
N ASP A 33 -10.81 -8.55 -15.03
CA ASP A 33 -11.87 -7.97 -14.21
C ASP A 33 -11.45 -7.92 -12.74
N GLY A 34 -10.87 -9.00 -12.21
CA GLY A 34 -10.30 -9.04 -10.86
C GLY A 34 -9.20 -8.00 -10.66
N PHE A 35 -8.35 -7.78 -11.67
CA PHE A 35 -7.33 -6.73 -11.66
C PHE A 35 -7.95 -5.35 -11.47
N TRP A 36 -8.91 -4.95 -12.30
CA TRP A 36 -9.57 -3.64 -12.15
C TRP A 36 -10.35 -3.51 -10.85
N LEU A 37 -11.02 -4.58 -10.42
CA LEU A 37 -11.74 -4.60 -9.14
C LEU A 37 -10.81 -4.45 -7.94
N SER A 38 -9.56 -4.89 -8.02
CA SER A 38 -8.59 -4.76 -6.92
C SER A 38 -8.24 -3.31 -6.58
N PHE A 39 -8.37 -2.37 -7.52
CA PHE A 39 -8.18 -0.94 -7.26
C PHE A 39 -9.28 -0.33 -6.38
N PHE A 40 -10.40 -1.05 -6.15
CA PHE A 40 -11.36 -0.65 -5.12
C PHE A 40 -10.75 -0.65 -3.70
N ALA A 41 -9.66 -1.35 -3.49
CA ALA A 41 -8.86 -1.26 -2.27
C ALA A 41 -8.47 0.19 -1.95
N ALA A 42 -8.14 1.00 -2.99
CA ALA A 42 -7.89 2.43 -2.81
C ALA A 42 -9.11 3.16 -2.21
N ALA A 43 -10.31 2.90 -2.72
CA ALA A 43 -11.52 3.52 -2.18
C ALA A 43 -11.80 3.13 -0.72
N LEU A 44 -11.42 1.91 -0.30
CA LEU A 44 -11.55 1.46 1.09
C LEU A 44 -10.54 2.12 2.03
N VAL A 45 -9.33 2.37 1.56
CA VAL A 45 -8.26 3.00 2.35
C VAL A 45 -8.43 4.52 2.41
N ALA A 46 -8.98 5.14 1.38
CA ALA A 46 -9.10 6.60 1.24
C ALA A 46 -9.68 7.32 2.47
N PRO A 47 -10.79 6.88 3.09
CA PRO A 47 -11.39 7.63 4.20
C PRO A 47 -10.43 7.82 5.38
N ILE A 48 -9.74 6.76 5.80
CA ILE A 48 -8.82 6.84 6.95
C ILE A 48 -7.51 7.55 6.55
N PHE A 49 -7.07 7.42 5.30
CA PHE A 49 -5.93 8.16 4.78
C PHE A 49 -6.19 9.67 4.78
N PHE A 50 -7.32 10.11 4.24
CA PHE A 50 -7.66 11.54 4.21
C PHE A 50 -7.95 12.09 5.61
N LEU A 51 -8.47 11.29 6.54
CA LEU A 51 -8.58 11.69 7.94
C LEU A 51 -7.19 11.99 8.53
N LEU A 52 -6.21 11.12 8.32
CA LEU A 52 -4.83 11.35 8.74
C LEU A 52 -4.26 12.63 8.13
N MET A 53 -4.50 12.88 6.83
CA MET A 53 -4.03 14.08 6.15
C MET A 53 -4.67 15.35 6.73
N MET A 54 -5.96 15.32 7.06
CA MET A 54 -6.64 16.45 7.73
C MET A 54 -6.01 16.75 9.10
N ILE A 55 -5.73 15.74 9.89
CA ILE A 55 -5.07 15.90 11.20
C ILE A 55 -3.67 16.52 11.02
N ARG A 56 -2.89 16.06 10.04
CA ARG A 56 -1.58 16.64 9.71
C ARG A 56 -1.67 18.11 9.31
N PHE A 57 -2.65 18.45 8.51
CA PHE A 57 -2.88 19.82 8.09
C PHE A 57 -3.19 20.75 9.29
N GLU A 58 -4.09 20.32 10.18
CA GLU A 58 -4.47 21.07 11.39
C GLU A 58 -3.30 21.22 12.37
N ASN A 59 -2.39 20.26 12.43
CA ASN A 59 -1.19 20.34 13.29
C ASN A 59 -0.15 21.39 12.80
N GLY A 60 -0.41 22.07 11.67
CA GLY A 60 0.33 23.25 11.25
C GLY A 60 1.74 23.01 10.67
N GLY A 61 2.01 21.79 10.18
CA GLY A 61 3.31 21.46 9.57
C GLY A 61 3.47 21.87 8.09
N VAL A 62 2.51 22.61 7.51
CA VAL A 62 2.47 22.86 6.06
C VAL A 62 2.11 24.31 5.76
N ASP A 63 2.96 25.00 4.98
CA ASP A 63 2.75 26.40 4.52
C ASP A 63 1.86 26.48 3.26
N ALA A 64 0.91 25.59 3.10
CA ALA A 64 0.02 25.55 1.93
C ALA A 64 -1.43 25.88 2.32
N THR A 65 -2.21 26.43 1.39
CA THR A 65 -3.65 26.56 1.58
C THR A 65 -4.32 25.17 1.62
N ALA A 66 -5.43 25.05 2.34
CA ALA A 66 -6.17 23.77 2.44
C ALA A 66 -6.49 23.16 1.07
N PHE A 67 -6.88 23.98 0.09
CA PHE A 67 -7.16 23.51 -1.28
C PHE A 67 -5.91 22.95 -1.95
N ARG A 68 -4.78 23.63 -1.84
CA ARG A 68 -3.50 23.18 -2.40
C ARG A 68 -3.05 21.87 -1.73
N PHE A 69 -3.12 21.80 -0.40
CA PHE A 69 -2.77 20.62 0.37
C PHE A 69 -3.59 19.40 -0.08
N VAL A 70 -4.94 19.51 -0.03
CA VAL A 70 -5.83 18.40 -0.42
C VAL A 70 -5.62 17.98 -1.87
N SER A 71 -5.40 18.94 -2.77
CA SER A 71 -5.16 18.63 -4.20
C SER A 71 -3.87 17.86 -4.41
N ILE A 72 -2.77 18.27 -3.79
CA ILE A 72 -1.47 17.60 -3.90
C ILE A 72 -1.56 16.19 -3.31
N GLU A 73 -2.13 16.04 -2.11
CA GLU A 73 -2.27 14.75 -1.46
C GLU A 73 -3.20 13.78 -2.23
N ALA A 74 -4.29 14.28 -2.80
CA ALA A 74 -5.18 13.45 -3.62
C ALA A 74 -4.51 12.96 -4.90
N ILE A 75 -3.71 13.82 -5.55
CA ILE A 75 -2.92 13.46 -6.74
C ILE A 75 -1.84 12.43 -6.34
N ALA A 76 -1.09 12.68 -5.27
CA ALA A 76 -0.06 11.78 -4.77
C ALA A 76 -0.63 10.40 -4.38
N TYR A 77 -1.78 10.39 -3.71
CA TYR A 77 -2.52 9.18 -3.38
C TYR A 77 -2.87 8.37 -4.63
N THR A 78 -3.44 9.04 -5.63
CA THR A 78 -3.83 8.38 -6.89
C THR A 78 -2.61 7.84 -7.64
N ILE A 79 -1.53 8.63 -7.74
CA ILE A 79 -0.28 8.21 -8.37
C ILE A 79 0.31 7.00 -7.62
N GLY A 80 0.27 6.99 -6.28
CA GLY A 80 0.77 5.88 -5.46
C GLY A 80 0.13 4.53 -5.80
N TRP A 81 -1.17 4.51 -6.09
CA TRP A 81 -1.88 3.30 -6.50
C TRP A 81 -1.57 2.83 -7.92
N ILE A 82 -1.08 3.71 -8.79
CA ILE A 82 -0.84 3.42 -10.22
C ILE A 82 0.64 3.16 -10.50
N LEU A 83 1.53 3.91 -9.87
CA LEU A 83 2.95 3.95 -10.22
C LEU A 83 3.65 2.61 -9.97
N PHE A 84 3.43 1.99 -8.80
CA PHE A 84 4.05 0.70 -8.50
C PHE A 84 3.56 -0.42 -9.42
N PRO A 85 2.25 -0.63 -9.67
CA PRO A 85 1.77 -1.56 -10.70
C PRO A 85 2.40 -1.32 -12.09
N LEU A 86 2.56 -0.06 -12.50
CA LEU A 86 3.18 0.26 -13.78
C LEU A 86 4.65 -0.18 -13.84
N ILE A 87 5.41 0.07 -12.79
CA ILE A 87 6.81 -0.37 -12.69
C ILE A 87 6.89 -1.90 -12.69
N VAL A 88 6.02 -2.56 -11.93
CA VAL A 88 5.96 -4.03 -11.88
C VAL A 88 5.62 -4.63 -13.22
N TYR A 89 4.81 -3.96 -14.05
CA TYR A 89 4.52 -4.44 -15.41
C TYR A 89 5.79 -4.65 -16.24
N TYR A 90 6.73 -3.71 -16.20
CA TYR A 90 8.03 -3.86 -16.89
C TYR A 90 8.95 -4.85 -16.19
N LEU A 91 8.89 -4.89 -14.86
CA LEU A 91 9.72 -5.80 -14.07
C LEU A 91 9.37 -7.26 -14.34
N VAL A 92 8.10 -7.63 -14.41
CA VAL A 92 7.68 -9.03 -14.68
C VAL A 92 8.05 -9.48 -16.07
N GLN A 93 8.14 -8.57 -17.05
CA GLN A 93 8.66 -8.86 -18.38
C GLN A 93 10.16 -9.21 -18.31
N ALA A 94 10.95 -8.41 -17.60
CA ALA A 94 12.38 -8.67 -17.42
C ALA A 94 12.62 -10.00 -16.65
N LEU A 95 11.72 -10.35 -15.73
CA LEU A 95 11.77 -11.60 -14.97
C LEU A 95 11.17 -12.81 -15.71
N LYS A 96 10.56 -12.62 -16.88
CA LYS A 96 9.79 -13.63 -17.64
C LYS A 96 8.65 -14.24 -16.78
N ARG A 97 7.92 -13.38 -16.08
CA ARG A 97 6.80 -13.73 -15.17
C ARG A 97 5.50 -13.00 -15.52
N GLU A 98 5.30 -12.62 -16.77
CA GLU A 98 4.17 -11.81 -17.25
C GLU A 98 2.82 -12.41 -16.87
N ARG A 99 2.70 -13.75 -16.93
CA ARG A 99 1.47 -14.49 -16.59
C ARG A 99 1.08 -14.34 -15.12
N ARG A 100 2.00 -13.93 -14.26
CA ARG A 100 1.77 -13.75 -12.82
C ARG A 100 1.47 -12.30 -12.43
N PHE A 101 1.50 -11.38 -13.38
CA PHE A 101 1.31 -9.95 -13.13
C PHE A 101 -0.02 -9.66 -12.43
N PHE A 102 -1.15 -10.11 -13.01
CA PHE A 102 -2.46 -9.83 -12.42
C PHE A 102 -2.59 -10.41 -11.02
N GLY A 103 -2.23 -11.67 -10.82
CA GLY A 103 -2.29 -12.30 -9.50
C GLY A 103 -1.48 -11.55 -8.44
N PHE A 104 -0.28 -11.03 -8.82
CA PHE A 104 0.54 -10.25 -7.92
C PHE A 104 -0.10 -8.90 -7.58
N ILE A 105 -0.52 -8.11 -8.57
CA ILE A 105 -1.10 -6.78 -8.32
C ILE A 105 -2.42 -6.89 -7.55
N ILE A 106 -3.25 -7.88 -7.84
CA ILE A 106 -4.49 -8.12 -7.11
C ILE A 106 -4.20 -8.42 -5.63
N ALA A 107 -3.27 -9.34 -5.37
CA ALA A 107 -2.87 -9.67 -4.00
C ALA A 107 -2.26 -8.47 -3.27
N TYR A 108 -1.41 -7.69 -3.94
CA TYR A 108 -0.78 -6.48 -3.42
C TYR A 108 -1.83 -5.41 -3.06
N ASN A 109 -2.77 -5.12 -3.95
CA ASN A 109 -3.81 -4.13 -3.72
C ASN A 109 -4.70 -4.52 -2.53
N TRP A 110 -5.18 -5.77 -2.45
CA TRP A 110 -5.99 -6.21 -1.32
C TRP A 110 -5.20 -6.31 -0.01
N ALA A 111 -3.92 -6.66 -0.09
CA ALA A 111 -3.03 -6.64 1.07
C ALA A 111 -2.82 -5.23 1.63
N SER A 112 -2.79 -4.21 0.76
CA SER A 112 -2.71 -2.81 1.17
C SER A 112 -3.87 -2.39 2.07
N VAL A 113 -5.08 -2.97 1.91
CA VAL A 113 -6.19 -2.74 2.84
C VAL A 113 -5.84 -3.23 4.24
N ILE A 114 -5.30 -4.45 4.36
CA ILE A 114 -4.88 -5.01 5.67
C ILE A 114 -3.75 -4.18 6.28
N GLN A 115 -2.72 -3.85 5.47
CA GLN A 115 -1.58 -3.05 5.91
C GLN A 115 -2.02 -1.68 6.44
N ASN A 116 -2.85 -0.96 5.67
CA ASN A 116 -3.32 0.37 6.04
C ASN A 116 -4.33 0.33 7.20
N SER A 117 -5.14 -0.73 7.33
CA SER A 117 -6.03 -0.91 8.49
C SER A 117 -5.26 -1.03 9.82
N VAL A 118 -4.02 -1.49 9.76
CA VAL A 118 -3.13 -1.55 10.94
C VAL A 118 -2.30 -0.27 11.05
N TYR A 119 -1.65 0.17 9.97
CA TYR A 119 -0.69 1.28 9.99
C TYR A 119 -1.35 2.64 10.26
N LEU A 120 -2.45 2.97 9.56
CA LEU A 120 -3.04 4.31 9.60
C LEU A 120 -3.60 4.69 10.99
N PRO A 121 -4.23 3.80 11.78
CA PRO A 121 -4.62 4.14 13.14
C PRO A 121 -3.44 4.53 14.03
N PHE A 122 -2.30 3.83 13.93
CA PHE A 122 -1.10 4.20 14.67
C PHE A 122 -0.51 5.52 14.18
N ALA A 123 -0.50 5.75 12.87
CA ALA A 123 -0.08 7.03 12.30
C ALA A 123 -0.93 8.20 12.83
N ILE A 124 -2.24 8.01 12.98
CA ILE A 124 -3.14 8.99 13.62
C ILE A 124 -2.78 9.19 15.09
N PHE A 125 -2.49 8.13 15.85
CA PHE A 125 -2.09 8.26 17.25
C PHE A 125 -0.76 9.01 17.41
N PHE A 126 0.18 8.84 16.47
CA PHE A 126 1.43 9.60 16.46
C PHE A 126 1.17 11.08 16.18
N GLU A 127 0.34 11.41 15.18
CA GLU A 127 0.00 12.79 14.84
C GLU A 127 -0.79 13.51 15.94
N LEU A 128 -1.62 12.78 16.70
CA LEU A 128 -2.37 13.32 17.83
C LEU A 128 -1.54 13.43 19.13
N GLY A 129 -0.26 13.02 19.12
CA GLY A 129 0.58 13.02 20.31
C GLY A 129 0.14 12.03 21.39
N ILE A 130 -0.68 11.01 21.04
CA ILE A 130 -1.12 9.97 21.99
C ILE A 130 0.04 9.00 22.27
N ILE A 131 0.87 8.76 21.25
CA ILE A 131 2.07 7.95 21.35
C ILE A 131 3.24 8.79 20.83
N GLU A 132 4.20 9.10 21.71
CA GLU A 132 5.30 10.01 21.41
C GLU A 132 6.67 9.41 21.76
N GLY A 133 7.71 10.12 21.35
CA GLY A 133 9.11 9.83 21.68
C GLY A 133 9.56 8.46 21.21
N ARG A 134 10.38 7.80 21.99
CA ARG A 134 11.01 6.51 21.65
C ARG A 134 9.99 5.40 21.39
N SER A 135 8.84 5.45 22.06
CA SER A 135 7.76 4.47 21.86
C SER A 135 7.17 4.58 20.44
N ALA A 136 6.93 5.80 19.97
CA ALA A 136 6.44 6.05 18.61
C ALA A 136 7.44 5.54 17.56
N GLU A 137 8.74 5.83 17.74
CA GLU A 137 9.80 5.38 16.83
C GLU A 137 9.87 3.85 16.74
N LEU A 138 9.84 3.16 17.88
CA LEU A 138 9.90 1.69 17.93
C LEU A 138 8.67 1.04 17.31
N ILE A 139 7.47 1.56 17.59
CA ILE A 139 6.22 1.05 17.01
C ILE A 139 6.23 1.29 15.50
N ASN A 140 6.62 2.50 15.04
CA ASN A 140 6.67 2.80 13.61
C ASN A 140 7.67 1.88 12.87
N LEU A 141 8.85 1.67 13.44
CA LEU A 141 9.84 0.73 12.89
C LEU A 141 9.29 -0.71 12.83
N PHE A 142 8.61 -1.16 13.89
CA PHE A 142 7.99 -2.49 13.93
C PHE A 142 6.91 -2.63 12.86
N LEU A 143 6.01 -1.65 12.73
CA LEU A 143 4.96 -1.63 11.71
C LEU A 143 5.56 -1.62 10.30
N LEU A 144 6.61 -0.83 10.06
CA LEU A 144 7.33 -0.84 8.80
C LEU A 144 7.89 -2.23 8.48
N CYS A 145 8.55 -2.87 9.44
CA CYS A 145 9.06 -4.23 9.25
C CYS A 145 7.95 -5.23 8.91
N LEU A 146 6.78 -5.12 9.55
CA LEU A 146 5.62 -5.97 9.24
C LEU A 146 5.12 -5.75 7.81
N VAL A 147 4.98 -4.49 7.39
CA VAL A 147 4.57 -4.15 6.02
C VAL A 147 5.56 -4.71 4.99
N LEU A 148 6.86 -4.49 5.19
CA LEU A 148 7.90 -4.98 4.28
C LEU A 148 7.94 -6.52 4.22
N ALA A 149 7.83 -7.20 5.37
CA ALA A 149 7.79 -8.65 5.43
C ALA A 149 6.55 -9.22 4.72
N TYR A 150 5.40 -8.58 4.88
CA TYR A 150 4.18 -8.98 4.22
C TYR A 150 4.26 -8.75 2.69
N THR A 151 4.73 -7.60 2.23
CA THR A 151 4.97 -7.32 0.81
C THR A 151 5.97 -8.30 0.21
N TRP A 152 7.04 -8.63 0.95
CA TRP A 152 8.01 -9.65 0.53
C TRP A 152 7.38 -11.02 0.35
N PHE A 153 6.55 -11.44 1.31
CA PHE A 153 5.86 -12.72 1.22
C PHE A 153 4.91 -12.79 0.02
N ILE A 154 4.18 -11.71 -0.26
CA ILE A 154 3.29 -11.61 -1.43
C ILE A 154 4.11 -11.68 -2.73
N ALA A 155 5.18 -10.87 -2.85
CA ALA A 155 6.01 -10.85 -4.04
C ALA A 155 6.61 -12.24 -4.32
N LYS A 156 7.17 -12.88 -3.29
CA LYS A 156 7.72 -14.24 -3.40
C LYS A 156 6.66 -15.27 -3.81
N THR A 157 5.47 -15.19 -3.23
CA THR A 157 4.42 -16.20 -3.44
C THR A 157 3.70 -15.99 -4.76
N ALA A 158 3.25 -14.76 -5.05
CA ALA A 158 2.45 -14.47 -6.23
C ALA A 158 3.26 -14.52 -7.52
N LEU A 159 4.50 -14.00 -7.53
CA LEU A 159 5.38 -14.05 -8.70
C LEU A 159 6.17 -15.35 -8.82
N ASP A 160 6.17 -16.19 -7.77
CA ASP A 160 6.94 -17.44 -7.71
C ASP A 160 8.42 -17.19 -8.02
N VAL A 161 9.01 -16.26 -7.27
CA VAL A 161 10.41 -15.86 -7.37
C VAL A 161 11.18 -16.27 -6.11
N ASN A 162 12.51 -16.27 -6.20
CA ASN A 162 13.34 -16.50 -5.02
C ASN A 162 13.31 -15.31 -4.05
N GLY A 163 13.80 -15.53 -2.82
CA GLY A 163 13.77 -14.50 -1.78
C GLY A 163 14.57 -13.25 -2.13
N PHE A 164 15.68 -13.38 -2.86
CA PHE A 164 16.51 -12.25 -3.26
C PHE A 164 15.77 -11.31 -4.23
N VAL A 165 15.12 -11.88 -5.25
CA VAL A 165 14.28 -11.11 -6.19
C VAL A 165 13.10 -10.46 -5.46
N ALA A 166 12.43 -11.20 -4.54
CA ALA A 166 11.37 -10.63 -3.74
C ALA A 166 11.85 -9.45 -2.88
N SER A 167 13.06 -9.53 -2.30
CA SER A 167 13.66 -8.40 -1.57
C SER A 167 13.91 -7.20 -2.49
N GLY A 168 14.38 -7.42 -3.71
CA GLY A 168 14.54 -6.36 -4.70
C GLY A 168 13.22 -5.65 -5.03
N ILE A 169 12.12 -6.40 -5.12
CA ILE A 169 10.78 -5.84 -5.36
C ILE A 169 10.33 -4.97 -4.17
N VAL A 170 10.57 -5.42 -2.94
CA VAL A 170 10.24 -4.65 -1.73
C VAL A 170 11.05 -3.37 -1.64
N VAL A 171 12.35 -3.42 -1.95
CA VAL A 171 13.22 -2.23 -1.99
C VAL A 171 12.74 -1.23 -3.04
N LEU A 172 12.31 -1.72 -4.20
CA LEU A 172 11.75 -0.89 -5.26
C LEU A 172 10.43 -0.23 -4.81
N ASP A 173 9.52 -0.99 -4.19
CA ASP A 173 8.26 -0.49 -3.62
C ASP A 173 8.51 0.61 -2.59
N LEU A 174 9.41 0.35 -1.64
CA LEU A 174 9.82 1.32 -0.63
C LEU A 174 10.46 2.58 -1.27
N GLY A 175 11.28 2.40 -2.31
CA GLY A 175 11.89 3.50 -3.05
C GLY A 175 10.85 4.38 -3.74
N VAL A 176 9.83 3.79 -4.36
CA VAL A 176 8.70 4.50 -4.97
C VAL A 176 7.95 5.31 -3.91
N TRP A 177 7.65 4.69 -2.77
CA TRP A 177 6.97 5.37 -1.66
C TRP A 177 7.80 6.56 -1.13
N ILE A 178 9.10 6.38 -0.89
CA ILE A 178 10.00 7.46 -0.43
C ILE A 178 10.02 8.60 -1.46
N MET A 179 10.18 8.27 -2.74
CA MET A 179 10.23 9.25 -3.82
C MET A 179 8.94 10.09 -3.88
N LEU A 180 7.77 9.43 -3.83
CA LEU A 180 6.48 10.13 -3.84
C LEU A 180 6.35 11.06 -2.63
N ASN A 181 6.70 10.58 -1.42
CA ASN A 181 6.65 11.43 -0.22
C ASN A 181 7.59 12.63 -0.31
N MET A 182 8.81 12.45 -0.83
CA MET A 182 9.76 13.56 -1.02
C MET A 182 9.22 14.61 -2.00
N VAL A 183 8.68 14.19 -3.13
CA VAL A 183 8.07 15.11 -4.12
C VAL A 183 6.87 15.82 -3.52
N THR A 184 5.96 15.11 -2.86
CA THR A 184 4.77 15.68 -2.21
C THR A 184 5.18 16.73 -1.17
N ASN A 185 6.10 16.41 -0.27
CA ASN A 185 6.59 17.33 0.76
C ASN A 185 7.26 18.57 0.13
N THR A 186 8.07 18.40 -0.91
CA THR A 186 8.67 19.54 -1.61
C THR A 186 7.61 20.46 -2.23
N MET A 187 6.56 19.88 -2.81
CA MET A 187 5.45 20.66 -3.39
C MET A 187 4.60 21.35 -2.33
N LEU A 188 4.54 20.84 -1.10
CA LEU A 188 3.79 21.44 -0.01
C LEU A 188 4.56 22.57 0.69
N MET A 189 5.90 22.56 0.62
CA MET A 189 6.78 23.58 1.21
C MET A 189 7.13 24.73 0.25
N ALA A 190 6.86 24.56 -1.06
CA ALA A 190 7.09 25.58 -2.09
C ALA A 190 5.92 26.53 -2.23
#